data_8200c2ca8edabb5c99123e8e8107917e
#
_entry.id   8200c2ca8edabb5c99123e8e8107917e
#
_cell.length_a   1.000
_cell.length_b   1.000
_cell.length_c   1.000
_cell.angle_alpha   90.00
_cell.angle_beta   90.00
_cell.angle_gamma   90.00
#
_symmetry.space_group_name_H-M   'P 1'
#
loop_
_entity.id
_entity.type
_entity.pdbx_description
1 polymer ?
#
loop_
_entity_poly.entity_id
_entity_poly.type
_entity_poly.pdbx_seq_one_letter_code
_entity_poly.pdbx_strand_id
1 'polypeptide(L)'
;MAKLYPPVLAGTIPAFSGTSIEVPFSMSRAVSVTEVAGLVLKIKKIGGAILGTVTISGCPNPAKFSVAGLGLAIGEFYKVQLAYISTDREVGFFSTVGIVKYTSTPRVIIDGLDPVQSNNHNYVYTGLYRQANYDETNGTYMTEAYDTSEKLYSSRFRLYDENYTLIKDTGDILHNAHGDVSAYEATDTFEFHDDLEIDKPYYIEYIATTSNGMVVSSPRYKLNQRRLRPMILNAHLEVKNNFNTGAIQVNLV
;
A
#
# COMPACT_ATOMS: atom_id res chain seq x y z
N MET A 1 -17.52 -5.67 39.99
CA MET A 1 -17.23 -6.81 39.09
C MET A 1 -15.73 -7.02 38.93
N ALA A 2 -15.29 -8.22 38.54
CA ALA A 2 -13.87 -8.43 38.25
C ALA A 2 -13.49 -7.67 36.96
N LYS A 3 -12.34 -7.00 36.99
CA LYS A 3 -11.80 -6.32 35.80
C LYS A 3 -11.54 -7.31 34.67
N LEU A 4 -11.89 -6.94 33.42
CA LEU A 4 -11.63 -7.77 32.25
C LEU A 4 -10.12 -7.99 32.05
N TYR A 5 -9.74 -9.20 31.67
CA TYR A 5 -8.37 -9.52 31.25
C TYR A 5 -8.00 -8.71 30.02
N PRO A 6 -6.71 -8.34 29.86
CA PRO A 6 -6.31 -7.47 28.76
C PRO A 6 -6.37 -8.17 27.40
N PRO A 7 -6.58 -7.42 26.31
CA PRO A 7 -6.35 -7.93 24.96
C PRO A 7 -4.85 -8.24 24.74
N VAL A 8 -4.57 -9.11 23.80
CA VAL A 8 -3.19 -9.46 23.40
C VAL A 8 -2.86 -8.67 22.15
N LEU A 9 -1.93 -7.72 22.23
CA LEU A 9 -1.45 -6.98 21.08
C LEU A 9 -0.80 -7.92 20.07
N ALA A 10 -0.96 -7.67 18.79
CA ALA A 10 -0.16 -8.33 17.75
C ALA A 10 1.31 -8.01 17.93
N GLY A 11 2.22 -8.92 17.52
CA GLY A 11 3.65 -8.77 17.73
C GLY A 11 4.22 -7.49 17.15
N THR A 12 3.76 -7.08 15.97
CA THR A 12 4.13 -5.82 15.32
C THR A 12 2.90 -4.94 15.15
N ILE A 13 2.98 -3.71 15.63
CA ILE A 13 1.99 -2.67 15.38
C ILE A 13 2.52 -1.84 14.21
N PRO A 14 1.79 -1.76 13.08
CA PRO A 14 2.25 -1.01 11.91
C PRO A 14 2.50 0.46 12.25
N ALA A 15 3.56 1.04 11.70
CA ALA A 15 3.76 2.48 11.70
C ALA A 15 2.56 3.18 11.07
N PHE A 16 2.28 4.39 11.50
CA PHE A 16 1.12 5.14 11.03
C PHE A 16 1.44 6.60 10.76
N SER A 17 0.58 7.23 9.99
CA SER A 17 0.64 8.65 9.66
C SER A 17 -0.73 9.31 9.86
N GLY A 18 -0.75 10.64 9.90
CA GLY A 18 -2.00 11.39 10.03
C GLY A 18 -2.62 11.30 11.43
N THR A 19 -3.93 11.25 11.50
CA THR A 19 -4.69 11.44 12.75
C THR A 19 -5.28 10.17 13.33
N SER A 20 -4.99 9.00 12.76
CA SER A 20 -5.52 7.73 13.27
C SER A 20 -4.48 6.62 13.26
N ILE A 21 -4.54 5.78 14.29
CA ILE A 21 -3.73 4.57 14.43
C ILE A 21 -4.63 3.33 14.37
N GLU A 22 -4.17 2.30 13.68
CA GLU A 22 -4.78 0.97 13.67
C GLU A 22 -3.96 0.02 14.54
N VAL A 23 -4.61 -0.58 15.54
CA VAL A 23 -3.96 -1.47 16.50
C VAL A 23 -4.54 -2.87 16.33
N PRO A 24 -3.82 -3.80 15.71
CA PRO A 24 -4.21 -5.20 15.62
C PRO A 24 -4.02 -5.90 16.98
N PHE A 25 -4.98 -6.71 17.37
CA PHE A 25 -4.94 -7.46 18.62
C PHE A 25 -5.72 -8.77 18.52
N SER A 26 -5.51 -9.66 19.49
CA SER A 26 -6.35 -10.84 19.68
C SER A 26 -7.13 -10.71 20.98
N MET A 27 -8.36 -11.21 20.98
CA MET A 27 -9.16 -11.25 22.19
C MET A 27 -8.56 -12.21 23.21
N SER A 28 -8.60 -11.83 24.49
CA SER A 28 -8.30 -12.74 25.58
C SER A 28 -9.32 -13.90 25.60
N ARG A 29 -8.85 -15.13 25.77
CA ARG A 29 -9.72 -16.31 25.84
C ARG A 29 -10.70 -16.26 27.01
N ALA A 30 -10.43 -15.44 28.01
CA ALA A 30 -11.23 -15.28 29.22
C ALA A 30 -12.29 -14.15 29.10
N VAL A 31 -12.42 -13.52 27.92
CA VAL A 31 -13.32 -12.37 27.70
C VAL A 31 -14.25 -12.68 26.54
N SER A 32 -15.56 -12.52 26.76
CA SER A 32 -16.57 -12.60 25.69
C SER A 32 -16.74 -11.22 25.01
N VAL A 33 -17.03 -11.21 23.71
CA VAL A 33 -17.38 -9.97 22.98
C VAL A 33 -18.59 -9.26 23.61
N THR A 34 -19.52 -10.02 24.18
CA THR A 34 -20.73 -9.49 24.83
C THR A 34 -20.45 -8.74 26.12
N GLU A 35 -19.28 -8.94 26.74
CA GLU A 35 -18.85 -8.25 27.97
C GLU A 35 -18.12 -6.92 27.65
N VAL A 36 -17.80 -6.68 26.37
CA VAL A 36 -16.98 -5.53 25.93
C VAL A 36 -17.88 -4.46 25.30
N ALA A 37 -17.97 -3.31 25.94
CA ALA A 37 -18.63 -2.12 25.41
C ALA A 37 -17.72 -1.28 24.51
N GLY A 38 -16.40 -1.38 24.69
CA GLY A 38 -15.44 -0.61 23.92
C GLY A 38 -13.99 -0.95 24.24
N LEU A 39 -13.11 -0.18 23.61
CA LEU A 39 -11.65 -0.27 23.78
C LEU A 39 -11.09 1.08 24.19
N VAL A 40 -10.00 1.06 24.98
CA VAL A 40 -9.22 2.25 25.32
C VAL A 40 -7.76 2.01 24.96
N LEU A 41 -7.20 2.94 24.19
CA LEU A 41 -5.78 3.00 23.84
C LEU A 41 -5.08 4.03 24.71
N LYS A 42 -3.99 3.63 25.37
CA LYS A 42 -3.11 4.52 26.12
C LYS A 42 -1.82 4.72 25.31
N ILE A 43 -1.42 5.97 25.10
CA ILE A 43 -0.21 6.34 24.35
C ILE A 43 0.76 7.08 25.26
N LYS A 44 2.03 6.69 25.19
CA LYS A 44 3.12 7.27 25.99
C LYS A 44 4.35 7.52 25.12
N LYS A 45 5.13 8.52 25.47
CA LYS A 45 6.52 8.65 24.94
C LYS A 45 7.41 7.53 25.46
N ILE A 46 8.43 7.15 24.69
CA ILE A 46 9.47 6.25 25.16
C ILE A 46 10.23 6.92 26.29
N GLY A 47 10.25 6.30 27.48
CA GLY A 47 10.88 6.88 28.67
C GLY A 47 10.14 8.05 29.30
N GLY A 48 8.93 8.42 28.82
CA GLY A 48 8.24 9.63 29.19
C GLY A 48 6.80 9.48 29.69
N ALA A 49 6.13 10.62 29.76
CA ALA A 49 4.78 10.77 30.26
C ALA A 49 3.73 10.16 29.33
N ILE A 50 2.55 9.90 29.88
CA ILE A 50 1.34 9.58 29.13
C ILE A 50 0.95 10.83 28.31
N LEU A 51 0.82 10.67 27.00
CA LEU A 51 0.30 11.72 26.12
C LEU A 51 -1.22 11.80 26.16
N GLY A 52 -1.86 10.65 26.29
CA GLY A 52 -3.30 10.58 26.39
C GLY A 52 -3.86 9.17 26.37
N THR A 53 -5.16 9.12 26.52
CA THR A 53 -5.98 7.90 26.34
C THR A 53 -7.09 8.21 25.34
N VAL A 54 -7.37 7.28 24.44
CA VAL A 54 -8.41 7.42 23.41
C VAL A 54 -9.31 6.22 23.48
N THR A 55 -10.61 6.42 23.34
CA THR A 55 -11.63 5.36 23.44
C THR A 55 -12.40 5.21 22.16
N ILE A 56 -12.82 3.98 21.87
CA ILE A 56 -13.76 3.65 20.80
C ILE A 56 -14.86 2.74 21.35
N SER A 57 -16.02 2.80 20.73
CA SER A 57 -17.13 1.87 21.03
C SER A 57 -16.96 0.55 20.30
N GLY A 58 -17.44 -0.53 20.91
CA GLY A 58 -17.33 -1.87 20.34
C GLY A 58 -15.92 -2.44 20.38
N CYS A 59 -15.73 -3.55 19.69
CA CYS A 59 -14.50 -4.31 19.69
C CYS A 59 -14.06 -4.67 18.25
N PRO A 60 -13.87 -3.66 17.36
CA PRO A 60 -13.38 -3.91 16.00
C PRO A 60 -11.94 -4.40 16.02
N ASN A 61 -11.59 -5.26 15.07
CA ASN A 61 -10.21 -5.74 14.92
C ASN A 61 -9.79 -5.71 13.43
N PRO A 62 -8.77 -4.90 13.03
CA PRO A 62 -7.99 -4.00 13.91
C PRO A 62 -8.82 -2.87 14.51
N ALA A 63 -8.41 -2.41 15.71
CA ALA A 63 -9.03 -1.29 16.38
C ALA A 63 -8.45 0.03 15.87
N LYS A 64 -9.31 0.93 15.40
CA LYS A 64 -8.90 2.24 14.85
C LYS A 64 -9.22 3.36 15.84
N PHE A 65 -8.17 4.08 16.25
CA PHE A 65 -8.27 5.17 17.23
C PHE A 65 -7.88 6.51 16.60
N SER A 66 -8.61 7.57 16.93
CA SER A 66 -8.20 8.93 16.57
C SER A 66 -7.15 9.43 17.57
N VAL A 67 -5.99 9.81 17.08
CA VAL A 67 -4.89 10.36 17.88
C VAL A 67 -4.69 11.86 17.64
N ALA A 68 -5.67 12.51 17.01
CA ALA A 68 -5.66 13.95 16.79
C ALA A 68 -5.49 14.71 18.13
N GLY A 69 -4.62 15.70 18.14
CA GLY A 69 -4.39 16.54 19.32
C GLY A 69 -3.48 15.95 20.40
N LEU A 70 -2.94 14.74 20.23
CA LEU A 70 -2.00 14.13 21.20
C LEU A 70 -0.57 14.68 21.10
N GLY A 71 -0.27 15.57 20.16
CA GLY A 71 1.06 16.17 20.00
C GLY A 71 2.14 15.15 19.62
N LEU A 72 1.81 14.21 18.74
CA LEU A 72 2.77 13.24 18.22
C LEU A 72 3.77 13.95 17.29
N ALA A 73 5.04 13.61 17.40
CA ALA A 73 6.11 14.12 16.54
C ALA A 73 6.49 13.08 15.48
N ILE A 74 6.64 13.51 14.23
CA ILE A 74 7.03 12.66 13.11
C ILE A 74 8.42 12.07 13.35
N GLY A 75 8.59 10.78 13.06
CA GLY A 75 9.84 10.04 13.26
C GLY A 75 9.96 9.38 14.62
N GLU A 76 9.13 9.76 15.58
CA GLU A 76 9.21 9.28 16.95
C GLU A 76 8.48 7.94 17.17
N PHE A 77 9.01 7.17 18.12
CA PHE A 77 8.39 5.94 18.58
C PHE A 77 7.59 6.17 19.86
N TYR A 78 6.46 5.51 19.96
CA TYR A 78 5.52 5.60 21.08
C TYR A 78 5.23 4.21 21.65
N LYS A 79 5.01 4.16 22.96
CA LYS A 79 4.51 3.00 23.68
C LYS A 79 2.99 3.06 23.67
N VAL A 80 2.36 1.96 23.30
CA VAL A 80 0.90 1.81 23.33
C VAL A 80 0.48 0.62 24.17
N GLN A 81 -0.66 0.75 24.83
CA GLN A 81 -1.31 -0.29 25.60
C GLN A 81 -2.80 -0.24 25.35
N LEU A 82 -3.45 -1.38 25.19
CA LEU A 82 -4.86 -1.54 24.92
C LEU A 82 -5.54 -2.19 26.11
N ALA A 83 -6.76 -1.72 26.45
CA ALA A 83 -7.62 -2.36 27.42
C ALA A 83 -9.06 -2.40 26.93
N TYR A 84 -9.85 -3.34 27.44
CA TYR A 84 -11.29 -3.36 27.24
C TYR A 84 -12.00 -2.36 28.16
N ILE A 85 -13.12 -1.87 27.69
CA ILE A 85 -14.13 -1.19 28.51
C ILE A 85 -15.28 -2.17 28.65
N SER A 86 -15.64 -2.52 29.88
CA SER A 86 -16.77 -3.42 30.16
C SER A 86 -18.11 -2.77 29.85
N THR A 87 -19.16 -3.58 29.78
CA THR A 87 -20.53 -3.09 29.68
C THR A 87 -20.95 -2.18 30.84
N ASP A 88 -20.30 -2.34 32.01
CA ASP A 88 -20.49 -1.46 33.18
C ASP A 88 -19.60 -0.19 33.09
N ARG A 89 -18.96 0.06 31.94
CA ARG A 89 -18.07 1.19 31.66
C ARG A 89 -16.77 1.23 32.49
N GLU A 90 -16.38 0.11 33.10
CA GLU A 90 -15.11 0.01 33.79
C GLU A 90 -13.97 -0.33 32.80
N VAL A 91 -12.82 0.32 32.97
CA VAL A 91 -11.61 0.00 32.21
C VAL A 91 -10.92 -1.21 32.83
N GLY A 92 -10.75 -2.26 32.05
CA GLY A 92 -10.05 -3.49 32.42
C GLY A 92 -8.54 -3.31 32.59
N PHE A 93 -7.82 -4.42 32.63
CA PHE A 93 -6.35 -4.39 32.65
C PHE A 93 -5.78 -4.03 31.30
N PHE A 94 -4.71 -3.26 31.30
CA PHE A 94 -3.99 -2.91 30.06
C PHE A 94 -3.12 -4.07 29.58
N SER A 95 -3.01 -4.23 28.27
CA SER A 95 -2.12 -5.19 27.61
C SER A 95 -0.66 -4.96 27.96
N THR A 96 0.20 -5.88 27.56
CA THR A 96 1.63 -5.63 27.40
C THR A 96 1.87 -4.38 26.55
N VAL A 97 3.06 -3.80 26.67
CA VAL A 97 3.43 -2.60 25.90
C VAL A 97 3.76 -3.00 24.46
N GLY A 98 3.08 -2.40 23.49
CA GLY A 98 3.48 -2.38 22.09
C GLY A 98 4.28 -1.13 21.79
N ILE A 99 5.07 -1.18 20.72
CA ILE A 99 5.80 -0.02 20.19
C ILE A 99 5.29 0.28 18.78
N VAL A 100 5.09 1.54 18.49
CA VAL A 100 4.62 2.02 17.19
C VAL A 100 5.38 3.28 16.80
N LYS A 101 5.68 3.46 15.51
CA LYS A 101 6.29 4.68 14.97
C LYS A 101 5.22 5.60 14.38
N TYR A 102 5.31 6.89 14.68
CA TYR A 102 4.52 7.92 13.98
C TYR A 102 5.40 8.55 12.91
N THR A 103 4.94 8.57 11.66
CA THR A 103 5.75 8.93 10.51
C THR A 103 4.97 9.69 9.44
N SER A 104 5.64 10.16 8.40
CA SER A 104 5.00 10.70 7.20
C SER A 104 4.64 9.56 6.23
N THR A 105 3.58 9.76 5.46
CA THR A 105 3.16 8.78 4.44
C THR A 105 4.12 8.81 3.26
N PRO A 106 4.76 7.70 2.89
CA PRO A 106 5.55 7.62 1.67
C PRO A 106 4.68 7.79 0.43
N ARG A 107 5.30 8.18 -0.67
CA ARG A 107 4.64 8.22 -1.97
C ARG A 107 4.84 6.91 -2.70
N VAL A 108 3.74 6.35 -3.18
CA VAL A 108 3.73 5.11 -3.96
C VAL A 108 2.91 5.35 -5.22
N ILE A 109 3.53 5.18 -6.37
CA ILE A 109 2.90 5.41 -7.68
C ILE A 109 3.29 4.32 -8.67
N ILE A 110 2.55 4.21 -9.75
CA ILE A 110 2.96 3.50 -10.96
C ILE A 110 3.29 4.56 -12.00
N ASP A 111 4.50 4.49 -12.53
CA ASP A 111 5.01 5.39 -13.56
C ASP A 111 5.02 4.71 -14.93
N GLY A 112 4.96 5.53 -15.98
CA GLY A 112 5.08 5.03 -17.36
C GLY A 112 3.89 4.21 -17.86
N LEU A 113 2.69 4.36 -17.25
CA LEU A 113 1.50 3.72 -17.77
C LEU A 113 1.11 4.31 -19.12
N ASP A 114 1.28 3.52 -20.16
CA ASP A 114 0.57 3.77 -21.41
C ASP A 114 -0.85 3.20 -21.29
N PRO A 115 -1.90 4.02 -21.36
CA PRO A 115 -3.28 3.55 -21.33
C PRO A 115 -3.64 2.72 -22.56
N VAL A 116 -2.82 2.72 -23.59
CA VAL A 116 -3.00 1.95 -24.82
C VAL A 116 -1.85 0.97 -24.97
N GLN A 117 -2.07 -0.25 -24.57
CA GLN A 117 -1.07 -1.30 -24.74
C GLN A 117 -1.25 -2.00 -26.09
N SER A 118 -0.14 -2.22 -26.80
CA SER A 118 -0.13 -2.96 -28.04
C SER A 118 -0.39 -4.45 -27.81
N ASN A 119 -0.84 -5.16 -28.85
CA ASN A 119 -1.18 -6.59 -28.83
C ASN A 119 -0.04 -7.58 -28.49
N ASN A 120 1.04 -7.11 -27.88
CA ASN A 120 2.23 -7.90 -27.68
C ASN A 120 2.21 -8.75 -26.41
N HIS A 121 1.11 -9.10 -25.82
CA HIS A 121 1.02 -10.01 -24.64
C HIS A 121 2.06 -9.78 -23.53
N ASN A 122 2.84 -8.73 -23.68
CA ASN A 122 3.93 -8.38 -22.76
C ASN A 122 3.65 -6.99 -22.14
N TYR A 123 3.32 -7.02 -20.86
CA TYR A 123 2.94 -5.83 -20.11
C TYR A 123 4.01 -5.55 -19.07
N VAL A 124 4.64 -4.39 -19.18
CA VAL A 124 5.69 -3.96 -18.26
C VAL A 124 5.24 -2.69 -17.55
N TYR A 125 5.20 -2.73 -16.23
CA TYR A 125 4.85 -1.61 -15.38
C TYR A 125 5.95 -1.32 -14.40
N THR A 126 6.14 -0.05 -14.10
CA THR A 126 7.14 0.42 -13.16
C THR A 126 6.45 1.00 -11.94
N GLY A 127 6.70 0.40 -10.77
CA GLY A 127 6.28 0.90 -9.47
C GLY A 127 7.38 1.74 -8.85
N LEU A 128 7.05 2.93 -8.36
CA LEU A 128 7.98 3.79 -7.65
C LEU A 128 7.55 3.96 -6.21
N TYR A 129 8.52 3.75 -5.31
CA TYR A 129 8.42 4.11 -3.91
C TYR A 129 9.35 5.28 -3.62
N ARG A 130 8.83 6.32 -2.97
CA ARG A 130 9.62 7.45 -2.50
C ARG A 130 9.22 7.83 -1.08
N GLN A 131 10.19 8.17 -0.25
CA GLN A 131 9.91 8.70 1.06
C GLN A 131 9.16 10.04 0.98
N ALA A 132 8.43 10.36 2.05
CA ALA A 132 7.60 11.57 2.12
C ALA A 132 8.39 12.89 1.98
N ASN A 133 9.69 12.86 2.24
CA ASN A 133 10.57 14.03 2.16
C ASN A 133 11.19 14.26 0.77
N TYR A 134 10.73 13.55 -0.25
CA TYR A 134 11.17 13.82 -1.62
C TYR A 134 10.52 15.08 -2.17
N ASP A 135 11.35 16.03 -2.61
CA ASP A 135 10.91 17.26 -3.29
C ASP A 135 10.81 17.00 -4.80
N GLU A 136 9.59 16.86 -5.29
CA GLU A 136 9.29 16.61 -6.71
C GLU A 136 9.71 17.79 -7.61
N THR A 137 9.77 18.99 -7.06
CA THR A 137 10.12 20.19 -7.84
C THR A 137 11.61 20.24 -8.14
N ASN A 138 12.42 19.90 -7.15
CA ASN A 138 13.88 19.93 -7.26
C ASN A 138 14.49 18.55 -7.57
N GLY A 139 13.72 17.48 -7.56
CA GLY A 139 14.17 16.13 -7.79
C GLY A 139 15.14 15.59 -6.73
N THR A 140 15.05 16.11 -5.50
CA THR A 140 15.98 15.79 -4.41
C THR A 140 15.24 15.47 -3.11
N TYR A 141 15.93 14.75 -2.21
CA TYR A 141 15.44 14.57 -0.85
C TYR A 141 15.83 15.76 0.04
N MET A 142 14.87 16.22 0.83
CA MET A 142 15.15 17.23 1.87
C MET A 142 15.98 16.58 2.97
N THR A 143 17.17 17.13 3.23
CA THR A 143 18.22 16.53 4.06
C THR A 143 17.87 16.31 5.53
N GLU A 144 16.89 17.05 6.06
CA GLU A 144 16.55 17.00 7.48
C GLU A 144 15.61 15.84 7.87
N ALA A 145 15.14 15.05 6.91
CA ALA A 145 14.05 14.10 7.15
C ALA A 145 14.41 12.62 6.91
N TYR A 146 15.65 12.27 6.63
CA TYR A 146 16.01 10.87 6.39
C TYR A 146 15.69 9.93 7.56
N ASP A 147 15.82 10.41 8.79
CA ASP A 147 15.57 9.62 9.99
C ASP A 147 14.09 9.58 10.39
N THR A 148 13.26 10.48 9.85
CA THR A 148 11.84 10.60 10.21
C THR A 148 10.91 9.83 9.30
N SER A 149 11.40 9.44 8.11
CA SER A 149 10.62 8.72 7.10
C SER A 149 10.74 7.20 7.22
N GLU A 150 9.82 6.51 6.56
CA GLU A 150 9.81 5.06 6.49
C GLU A 150 10.65 4.57 5.31
N LYS A 151 11.40 3.47 5.54
CA LYS A 151 12.13 2.76 4.48
C LYS A 151 11.26 1.67 3.88
N LEU A 152 11.40 1.41 2.59
CA LEU A 152 10.74 0.29 1.93
C LEU A 152 11.32 -1.04 2.45
N TYR A 153 10.45 -1.96 2.81
CA TYR A 153 10.80 -3.33 3.16
C TYR A 153 10.46 -4.31 2.04
N SER A 154 9.22 -4.25 1.56
CA SER A 154 8.77 -5.06 0.44
C SER A 154 7.75 -4.31 -0.40
N SER A 155 7.61 -4.74 -1.63
CA SER A 155 6.60 -4.26 -2.55
C SER A 155 5.89 -5.41 -3.24
N ARG A 156 4.77 -5.13 -3.89
CA ARG A 156 4.06 -6.06 -4.76
C ARG A 156 3.19 -5.34 -5.76
N PHE A 157 2.91 -6.00 -6.86
CA PHE A 157 1.88 -5.57 -7.80
C PHE A 157 0.66 -6.47 -7.72
N ARG A 158 -0.51 -5.88 -7.93
CA ARG A 158 -1.78 -6.58 -8.06
C ARG A 158 -2.51 -6.15 -9.30
N LEU A 159 -3.00 -7.13 -10.04
CA LEU A 159 -3.84 -6.92 -11.22
C LEU A 159 -5.27 -7.38 -10.90
N TYR A 160 -6.24 -6.56 -11.26
CA TYR A 160 -7.66 -6.80 -11.03
C TYR A 160 -8.44 -6.71 -12.33
N ASP A 161 -9.56 -7.45 -12.40
CA ASP A 161 -10.55 -7.33 -13.46
C ASP A 161 -11.47 -6.12 -13.31
N GLU A 162 -12.46 -6.01 -14.18
CA GLU A 162 -13.48 -4.95 -14.20
C GLU A 162 -14.31 -4.87 -12.91
N ASN A 163 -14.44 -5.98 -12.18
CA ASN A 163 -15.19 -6.11 -10.92
C ASN A 163 -14.29 -5.95 -9.70
N TYR A 164 -13.02 -5.55 -9.89
CA TYR A 164 -11.99 -5.52 -8.84
C TYR A 164 -11.69 -6.88 -8.23
N THR A 165 -11.95 -7.97 -8.94
CA THR A 165 -11.50 -9.31 -8.55
C THR A 165 -10.02 -9.44 -8.83
N LEU A 166 -9.26 -9.94 -7.87
CA LEU A 166 -7.82 -10.15 -8.02
C LEU A 166 -7.55 -11.24 -9.05
N ILE A 167 -6.82 -10.89 -10.12
CA ILE A 167 -6.39 -11.82 -11.17
C ILE A 167 -4.98 -12.33 -10.89
N LYS A 168 -4.08 -11.41 -10.52
CA LYS A 168 -2.66 -11.72 -10.32
C LYS A 168 -2.07 -10.91 -9.16
N ASP A 169 -1.19 -11.54 -8.40
CA ASP A 169 -0.40 -10.94 -7.33
C ASP A 169 1.04 -11.44 -7.49
N THR A 170 2.01 -10.56 -7.51
CA THR A 170 3.44 -10.93 -7.61
C THR A 170 3.95 -11.60 -6.34
N GLY A 171 3.22 -11.47 -5.23
CA GLY A 171 3.79 -11.71 -3.91
C GLY A 171 4.77 -10.60 -3.51
N ASP A 172 5.41 -10.77 -2.35
CA ASP A 172 6.32 -9.78 -1.82
C ASP A 172 7.68 -9.80 -2.55
N ILE A 173 8.05 -8.67 -3.14
CA ILE A 173 9.39 -8.38 -3.65
C ILE A 173 10.16 -7.73 -2.51
N LEU A 174 11.18 -8.40 -1.99
CA LEU A 174 11.93 -7.94 -0.82
C LEU A 174 13.06 -6.98 -1.23
N HIS A 175 13.10 -5.81 -0.57
CA HIS A 175 14.12 -4.78 -0.81
C HIS A 175 15.21 -4.72 0.26
N ASN A 176 15.06 -5.48 1.34
CA ASN A 176 15.93 -5.41 2.51
C ASN A 176 16.76 -6.67 2.72
N ALA A 177 16.83 -7.58 1.74
CA ALA A 177 17.50 -8.88 1.88
C ALA A 177 19.01 -8.79 2.11
N HIS A 178 19.64 -7.62 1.87
CA HIS A 178 21.10 -7.44 1.96
C HIS A 178 21.55 -6.21 2.76
N GLY A 179 20.68 -5.60 3.54
CA GLY A 179 21.06 -4.41 4.35
C GLY A 179 21.33 -3.17 3.51
N ASP A 180 20.88 -3.15 2.27
CA ASP A 180 21.15 -2.08 1.33
C ASP A 180 20.39 -0.81 1.71
N VAL A 181 21.08 0.32 1.57
CA VAL A 181 20.59 1.67 1.91
C VAL A 181 19.57 2.19 0.87
N SER A 182 19.34 1.42 -0.20
CA SER A 182 18.43 1.72 -1.32
C SER A 182 16.93 1.83 -0.93
N ALA A 183 16.63 1.60 0.34
CA ALA A 183 15.27 1.58 0.86
C ALA A 183 14.56 2.95 0.94
N TYR A 184 15.21 4.04 0.58
CA TYR A 184 14.58 5.37 0.53
C TYR A 184 13.82 5.64 -0.77
N GLU A 185 14.32 5.07 -1.85
CA GLU A 185 13.70 5.08 -3.16
C GLU A 185 13.88 3.70 -3.78
N ALA A 186 12.84 3.15 -4.36
CA ALA A 186 12.91 1.90 -5.08
C ALA A 186 12.06 1.97 -6.34
N THR A 187 12.56 1.32 -7.36
CA THR A 187 11.87 1.12 -8.62
C THR A 187 11.73 -0.36 -8.87
N ASP A 188 10.50 -0.83 -8.95
CA ASP A 188 10.18 -2.21 -9.27
C ASP A 188 9.55 -2.33 -10.63
N THR A 189 9.84 -3.42 -11.30
CA THR A 189 9.23 -3.73 -12.59
C THR A 189 8.36 -4.96 -12.46
N PHE A 190 7.14 -4.85 -12.94
CA PHE A 190 6.22 -5.96 -13.07
C PHE A 190 5.98 -6.27 -14.54
N GLU A 191 6.34 -7.47 -14.92
CA GLU A 191 6.12 -7.98 -16.25
C GLU A 191 5.17 -9.17 -16.19
N PHE A 192 4.17 -9.20 -17.03
CA PHE A 192 3.28 -10.33 -17.16
C PHE A 192 2.89 -10.58 -18.62
N HIS A 193 2.68 -11.86 -18.91
CA HIS A 193 2.33 -12.38 -20.23
C HIS A 193 0.98 -13.07 -20.12
N ASP A 194 -0.09 -12.32 -20.00
CA ASP A 194 -1.43 -12.88 -19.89
C ASP A 194 -2.29 -12.41 -21.06
N ASP A 195 -3.14 -13.32 -21.53
CA ASP A 195 -4.17 -13.00 -22.52
C ASP A 195 -5.30 -12.23 -21.86
N LEU A 196 -5.08 -10.93 -21.64
CA LEU A 196 -6.15 -10.07 -21.18
C LEU A 196 -7.15 -9.87 -22.32
N GLU A 197 -8.44 -9.91 -22.00
CA GLU A 197 -9.50 -9.71 -22.99
C GLU A 197 -9.47 -8.26 -23.51
N ILE A 198 -9.48 -8.15 -24.83
CA ILE A 198 -9.45 -6.85 -25.50
C ILE A 198 -10.75 -6.09 -25.17
N ASP A 199 -10.61 -4.77 -24.98
CA ASP A 199 -11.71 -3.85 -24.67
C ASP A 199 -12.34 -4.04 -23.28
N LYS A 200 -11.82 -4.94 -22.44
CA LYS A 200 -12.18 -4.97 -21.02
C LYS A 200 -11.25 -4.10 -20.17
N PRO A 201 -11.79 -3.39 -19.18
CA PRO A 201 -10.96 -2.64 -18.25
C PRO A 201 -10.30 -3.58 -17.23
N TYR A 202 -9.01 -3.37 -17.02
CA TYR A 202 -8.24 -3.99 -15.94
C TYR A 202 -7.65 -2.88 -15.09
N TYR A 203 -7.30 -3.21 -13.85
CA TYR A 203 -6.72 -2.25 -12.92
C TYR A 203 -5.44 -2.83 -12.32
N ILE A 204 -4.42 -1.99 -12.23
CA ILE A 204 -3.15 -2.34 -11.59
C ILE A 204 -2.92 -1.46 -10.39
N GLU A 205 -2.37 -2.04 -9.32
CA GLU A 205 -2.02 -1.38 -8.08
C GLU A 205 -0.62 -1.81 -7.66
N TYR A 206 0.19 -0.86 -7.22
CA TYR A 206 1.49 -1.12 -6.61
C TYR A 206 1.39 -0.84 -5.12
N ILE A 207 1.79 -1.81 -4.29
CA ILE A 207 1.65 -1.79 -2.84
C ILE A 207 3.04 -1.89 -2.24
N ALA A 208 3.34 -1.02 -1.29
CA ALA A 208 4.59 -0.98 -0.56
C ALA A 208 4.34 -1.25 0.93
N THR A 209 5.19 -2.07 1.53
CA THR A 209 5.23 -2.29 2.97
C THR A 209 6.55 -1.74 3.49
N THR A 210 6.49 -0.91 4.53
CA THR A 210 7.68 -0.28 5.11
C THR A 210 8.33 -1.16 6.16
N SER A 211 9.55 -0.79 6.57
CA SER A 211 10.32 -1.52 7.61
C SER A 211 9.61 -1.57 8.97
N ASN A 212 8.74 -0.62 9.27
CA ASN A 212 7.91 -0.63 10.47
C ASN A 212 6.46 -1.05 10.18
N GLY A 213 6.23 -1.77 9.08
CA GLY A 213 4.97 -2.44 8.77
C GLY A 213 3.83 -1.54 8.27
N MET A 214 4.08 -0.25 7.94
CA MET A 214 3.09 0.57 7.27
C MET A 214 2.86 0.04 5.85
N VAL A 215 1.60 -0.11 5.47
CA VAL A 215 1.21 -0.50 4.10
C VAL A 215 0.66 0.73 3.38
N VAL A 216 1.23 1.04 2.23
CA VAL A 216 0.83 2.16 1.38
C VAL A 216 0.63 1.65 -0.04
N SER A 217 -0.44 2.06 -0.67
CA SER A 217 -0.78 1.66 -2.05
C SER A 217 -0.81 2.85 -2.98
N SER A 218 -0.44 2.61 -4.23
CA SER A 218 -0.74 3.54 -5.32
C SER A 218 -2.25 3.63 -5.54
N PRO A 219 -2.75 4.66 -6.22
CA PRO A 219 -4.04 4.58 -6.86
C PRO A 219 -4.12 3.35 -7.76
N ARG A 220 -5.33 2.81 -7.94
CA ARG A 220 -5.57 1.79 -8.95
C ARG A 220 -5.64 2.44 -10.32
N TYR A 221 -4.70 2.12 -11.18
CA TYR A 221 -4.63 2.65 -12.53
C TYR A 221 -5.40 1.75 -13.47
N LYS A 222 -6.28 2.35 -14.25
CA LYS A 222 -7.06 1.64 -15.25
C LYS A 222 -6.23 1.36 -16.49
N LEU A 223 -6.19 0.10 -16.89
CA LEU A 223 -5.61 -0.36 -18.14
C LEU A 223 -6.71 -0.48 -19.17
N ASN A 224 -6.56 0.19 -20.31
CA ASN A 224 -7.44 0.02 -21.44
C ASN A 224 -6.69 -0.71 -22.54
N GLN A 225 -7.09 -1.95 -22.80
CA GLN A 225 -6.57 -2.68 -23.94
C GLN A 225 -7.33 -2.30 -25.19
N ARG A 226 -6.62 -1.85 -26.18
CA ARG A 226 -7.17 -1.62 -27.51
C ARG A 226 -6.31 -2.34 -28.53
N ARG A 227 -6.92 -3.05 -29.46
CA ARG A 227 -6.21 -3.46 -30.67
C ARG A 227 -5.74 -2.20 -31.37
N LEU A 228 -4.44 -2.04 -31.50
CA LEU A 228 -3.92 -1.13 -32.49
C LEU A 228 -4.39 -1.68 -33.83
N ARG A 229 -5.28 -0.96 -34.49
CA ARG A 229 -5.54 -1.24 -35.92
C ARG A 229 -4.22 -0.99 -36.62
N PRO A 230 -3.75 -1.94 -37.44
CA PRO A 230 -2.56 -1.68 -38.22
C PRO A 230 -2.82 -0.40 -39.03
N MET A 231 -2.08 0.66 -38.68
CA MET A 231 -2.09 1.86 -39.51
C MET A 231 -1.24 1.56 -40.74
N ILE A 232 -1.86 1.48 -41.88
CA ILE A 232 -1.15 1.50 -43.15
C ILE A 232 -0.61 2.92 -43.33
N LEU A 233 0.58 3.17 -42.82
CA LEU A 233 1.23 4.50 -42.87
C LEU A 233 1.63 4.88 -44.30
N ASN A 234 1.91 3.95 -45.19
CA ASN A 234 2.21 4.17 -46.58
C ASN A 234 1.82 2.91 -47.37
N ALA A 235 0.63 2.93 -47.98
CA ALA A 235 0.30 1.97 -49.02
C ALA A 235 0.80 2.53 -50.36
N HIS A 236 1.92 2.09 -50.84
CA HIS A 236 2.34 2.33 -52.21
C HIS A 236 1.71 1.25 -53.09
N LEU A 237 0.67 1.61 -53.82
CA LEU A 237 0.07 0.76 -54.81
C LEU A 237 0.91 0.84 -56.07
N GLU A 238 1.87 -0.02 -56.25
CA GLU A 238 2.57 -0.18 -57.52
C GLU A 238 1.74 -1.10 -58.42
N VAL A 239 0.95 -0.52 -59.31
CA VAL A 239 0.30 -1.27 -60.36
C VAL A 239 1.33 -1.57 -61.42
N LYS A 240 2.00 -2.70 -61.30
CA LYS A 240 2.76 -3.24 -62.45
C LYS A 240 1.73 -3.83 -63.41
N ASN A 241 1.53 -3.16 -64.51
CA ASN A 241 0.81 -3.68 -65.66
C ASN A 241 1.55 -4.89 -66.23
N ASN A 242 1.40 -6.03 -65.59
CA ASN A 242 1.79 -7.29 -66.17
C ASN A 242 0.57 -7.85 -66.85
N PHE A 243 0.49 -7.66 -68.14
CA PHE A 243 -0.66 -8.09 -68.96
C PHE A 243 -1.01 -9.57 -68.84
N ASN A 244 -0.23 -10.37 -68.15
CA ASN A 244 -0.43 -11.82 -68.02
C ASN A 244 -0.91 -12.37 -66.69
N THR A 245 -0.94 -11.58 -65.59
CA THR A 245 -1.28 -12.19 -64.30
C THR A 245 -2.22 -11.39 -63.40
N GLY A 246 -2.51 -10.16 -63.67
CA GLY A 246 -3.47 -9.35 -62.88
C GLY A 246 -3.20 -9.32 -61.35
N ALA A 247 -1.99 -9.55 -60.89
CA ALA A 247 -1.65 -9.60 -59.47
C ALA A 247 -1.35 -8.17 -58.95
N ILE A 248 -2.07 -7.78 -57.89
CA ILE A 248 -1.81 -6.55 -57.14
C ILE A 248 -0.91 -6.98 -55.97
N GLN A 249 0.32 -6.48 -55.90
CA GLN A 249 1.19 -6.66 -54.78
C GLN A 249 1.12 -5.44 -53.86
N VAL A 250 0.67 -5.65 -52.62
CA VAL A 250 0.66 -4.62 -51.58
C VAL A 250 1.85 -4.89 -50.63
N ASN A 251 2.81 -3.98 -50.64
CA ASN A 251 3.89 -4.01 -49.64
C ASN A 251 3.50 -3.09 -48.46
N LEU A 252 3.38 -3.69 -47.29
CA LEU A 252 3.25 -2.97 -46.02
C LEU A 252 4.66 -2.63 -45.51
N VAL A 253 4.96 -1.39 -45.30
CA VAL A 253 6.19 -0.90 -44.68
C VAL A 253 5.88 -0.43 -43.29
#